data_932a4089c91328155f6dbb45634eda97
#
_entry.id   932a4089c91328155f6dbb45634eda97
#
_cell.length_a   1.000
_cell.length_b   1.000
_cell.length_c   1.000
_cell.angle_alpha   90.00
_cell.angle_beta   90.00
_cell.angle_gamma   90.00
#
_symmetry.space_group_name_H-M   'P 1'
#
loop_
_entity.id
_entity.type
_entity.pdbx_description
1 polymer ?
#
loop_
_entity_poly.entity_id
_entity_poly.type
_entity_poly.pdbx_seq_one_letter_code
_entity_poly.pdbx_strand_id
1 'polypeptide(L)' 'MTILELVYRLNAISIERNNIEMKMLREPDNKVLKASLEVLNEEHDKIIYELVGHLPNLKDDENLQPINRKKER' A
#
# COMPACT_ATOMS: atom_id res chain seq x y z
N MET A 1 -15.32 -1.55 -2.73
CA MET A 1 -14.68 -0.28 -2.40
C MET A 1 -14.20 0.43 -3.64
N THR A 2 -14.35 1.72 -3.65
CA THR A 2 -13.84 2.51 -4.77
C THR A 2 -12.32 2.68 -4.64
N ILE A 3 -11.69 3.04 -5.75
CA ILE A 3 -10.25 3.29 -5.74
C ILE A 3 -9.91 4.41 -4.75
N LEU A 4 -10.74 5.45 -4.73
CA LEU A 4 -10.51 6.57 -3.83
C LEU A 4 -10.56 6.13 -2.37
N GLU A 5 -11.52 5.29 -2.03
CA GLU A 5 -11.61 4.76 -0.66
C GLU A 5 -10.40 3.93 -0.30
N LEU A 6 -9.92 3.13 -1.24
CA LEU A 6 -8.73 2.31 -1.00
C LEU A 6 -7.50 3.18 -0.79
N VAL A 7 -7.35 4.23 -1.59
CA VAL A 7 -6.23 5.16 -1.42
C VAL A 7 -6.31 5.87 -0.07
N TYR A 8 -7.51 6.25 0.33
CA TYR A 8 -7.74 6.88 1.62
C TYR A 8 -7.31 5.99 2.77
N ARG A 9 -7.73 4.71 2.72
CA ARG A 9 -7.37 3.76 3.75
C ARG A 9 -5.87 3.48 3.77
N LEU A 10 -5.28 3.39 2.59
CA LEU A 10 -3.85 3.16 2.46
C LEU A 10 -3.07 4.30 3.12
N ASN A 11 -3.51 5.52 2.88
CA ASN A 11 -2.88 6.68 3.47
C ASN A 11 -2.99 6.66 5.00
N ALA A 12 -4.17 6.32 5.52
CA ALA A 12 -4.38 6.24 6.96
C ALA A 12 -3.48 5.18 7.59
N ILE A 13 -3.36 4.03 6.93
CA ILE A 13 -2.50 2.96 7.41
C ILE A 13 -1.04 3.40 7.41
N SER A 14 -0.63 4.11 6.39
CA SER A 14 0.75 4.61 6.29
C SER A 14 1.08 5.55 7.44
N ILE A 15 0.15 6.44 7.78
CA ILE A 15 0.34 7.37 8.89
C ILE A 15 0.45 6.60 10.21
N GLU A 16 -0.46 5.66 10.44
CA GLU A 16 -0.46 4.88 11.66
C GLU A 16 0.81 4.04 11.77
N ARG A 17 1.22 3.44 10.68
CA ARG A 17 2.42 2.63 10.66
C ARG A 17 3.64 3.45 11.00
N ASN A 18 3.73 4.65 10.43
CA ASN A 18 4.83 5.55 10.74
C ASN A 18 4.86 5.91 12.22
N ASN A 19 3.69 6.17 12.80
CA ASN A 19 3.60 6.48 14.23
C ASN A 19 4.09 5.33 15.09
N ILE A 20 3.73 4.10 14.71
CA ILE A 20 4.17 2.93 15.45
C ILE A 20 5.68 2.75 15.33
N GLU A 21 6.21 2.94 14.13
CA GLU A 21 7.64 2.82 13.90
C GLU A 21 8.41 3.83 14.74
N MET A 22 7.89 5.04 14.86
CA MET A 22 8.52 6.05 15.71
C MET A 22 8.53 5.65 17.17
N LYS A 23 7.43 5.03 17.63
CA LYS A 23 7.37 4.53 19.00
C LYS A 23 8.34 3.36 19.21
N MET A 24 8.50 2.53 18.20
CA MET A 24 9.41 1.40 18.29
C MET A 24 10.86 1.83 18.41
N LEU A 25 11.20 3.01 17.95
CA LEU A 25 12.55 3.55 18.15
C LEU A 25 12.86 3.74 19.62
N ARG A 26 11.82 4.04 20.43
CA ARG A 26 11.99 4.20 21.87
C ARG A 26 11.80 2.90 22.61
N GLU A 27 10.99 2.00 22.08
CA GLU A 27 10.64 0.75 22.76
C GLU A 27 10.78 -0.41 21.78
N PRO A 28 12.01 -0.73 21.37
CA PRO A 28 12.22 -1.73 20.32
C PRO A 28 11.76 -3.14 20.71
N ASP A 29 11.66 -3.41 22.02
CA ASP A 29 11.25 -4.73 22.50
C ASP A 29 9.77 -4.82 22.79
N ASN A 30 9.02 -3.76 22.50
CA ASN A 30 7.59 -3.76 22.78
C ASN A 30 6.85 -4.67 21.81
N LYS A 31 6.39 -5.82 22.30
CA LYS A 31 5.72 -6.80 21.47
C LYS A 31 4.35 -6.33 20.97
N VAL A 32 3.71 -5.47 21.75
CA VAL A 32 2.41 -4.91 21.33
C VAL A 32 2.57 -4.04 20.10
N LEU A 33 3.63 -3.23 20.06
CA LEU A 33 3.91 -2.40 18.89
C LEU A 33 4.21 -3.26 17.67
N LYS A 34 4.98 -4.33 17.87
CA LYS A 34 5.29 -5.23 16.77
C LYS A 34 4.04 -5.89 16.22
N ALA A 35 3.17 -6.37 17.11
CA ALA A 35 1.93 -7.01 16.70
C ALA A 35 1.04 -6.02 15.94
N SER A 36 0.96 -4.79 16.42
CA SER A 36 0.18 -3.76 15.77
C SER A 36 0.72 -3.46 14.36
N LEU A 37 2.03 -3.42 14.23
CA LEU A 37 2.65 -3.18 12.94
C LEU A 37 2.34 -4.31 11.97
N GLU A 38 2.36 -5.55 12.45
CA GLU A 38 2.04 -6.69 11.61
C GLU A 38 0.60 -6.63 11.10
N VAL A 39 -0.33 -6.25 11.97
CA VAL A 39 -1.73 -6.11 11.57
C VAL A 39 -1.87 -5.03 10.51
N LEU A 40 -1.19 -3.91 10.69
CA LEU A 40 -1.24 -2.83 9.71
C LEU A 40 -0.62 -3.26 8.38
N ASN A 41 0.45 -4.02 8.42
CA ASN A 41 1.07 -4.53 7.20
C ASN A 41 0.13 -5.46 6.45
N GLU A 42 -0.61 -6.31 7.17
CA GLU A 42 -1.58 -7.18 6.55
C GLU A 42 -2.70 -6.41 5.90
N GLU A 43 -3.19 -5.39 6.59
CA GLU A 43 -4.22 -4.51 6.04
C GLU A 43 -3.71 -3.80 4.79
N HIS A 44 -2.49 -3.32 4.86
CA HIS A 44 -1.84 -2.67 3.73
C HIS A 44 -1.81 -3.61 2.52
N ASP A 45 -1.38 -4.85 2.76
CA ASP A 45 -1.29 -5.82 1.67
C ASP A 45 -2.65 -6.14 1.07
N LYS A 46 -3.68 -6.22 1.90
CA LYS A 46 -5.03 -6.47 1.41
C LYS A 46 -5.50 -5.33 0.52
N ILE A 47 -5.22 -4.10 0.92
CA ILE A 47 -5.62 -2.95 0.14
C ILE A 47 -4.86 -2.90 -1.18
N ILE A 48 -3.57 -3.19 -1.14
CA ILE A 48 -2.77 -3.26 -2.35
C ILE A 48 -3.33 -4.32 -3.28
N TYR A 49 -3.70 -5.48 -2.74
CA TYR A 49 -4.27 -6.55 -3.53
C TYR A 49 -5.56 -6.10 -4.23
N GLU A 50 -6.41 -5.39 -3.50
CA GLU A 50 -7.64 -4.88 -4.08
C GLU A 50 -7.36 -3.84 -5.16
N LEU A 51 -6.38 -2.96 -4.91
CA LEU A 51 -6.01 -1.97 -5.91
C LEU A 51 -5.49 -2.63 -7.18
N VAL A 52 -4.70 -3.68 -7.01
CA VAL A 52 -4.22 -4.44 -8.17
C VAL A 52 -5.39 -5.02 -8.95
N GLY A 53 -6.46 -5.41 -8.25
CA GLY A 53 -7.66 -5.91 -8.90
C GLY A 53 -8.34 -4.88 -9.80
N HIS A 54 -8.09 -3.59 -9.57
CA HIS A 54 -8.62 -2.53 -10.42
C HIS A 54 -7.69 -2.20 -11.58
N LEU A 55 -6.48 -2.72 -11.56
CA LEU A 55 -5.48 -2.39 -12.57
C LEU A 55 -5.83 -2.74 -14.02
N PRO A 56 -6.62 -3.79 -14.28
CA PRO A 56 -6.95 -4.08 -15.68
C PRO A 56 -7.49 -2.88 -16.44
N ASN A 57 -8.24 -2.02 -15.75
CA ASN A 57 -8.77 -0.83 -16.38
C ASN A 57 -7.69 0.21 -16.64
N LEU A 58 -6.71 0.27 -15.76
CA LEU A 58 -5.60 1.19 -15.91
C LEU A 58 -4.59 0.68 -16.92
N LYS A 59 -4.46 -0.62 -17.00
CA LYS A 59 -3.55 -1.25 -17.94
C LYS A 59 -3.91 -0.96 -19.38
N ASP A 60 -5.18 -0.96 -19.66
CA ASP A 60 -5.63 -0.68 -21.00
C ASP A 60 -5.19 0.70 -21.43
N ASP A 61 -5.26 1.65 -20.50
CA ASP A 61 -4.78 2.99 -20.77
C ASP A 61 -3.28 3.03 -20.94
N GLU A 62 -2.58 2.26 -20.13
CA GLU A 62 -1.14 2.23 -20.17
C GLU A 62 -0.59 1.63 -21.44
N ASN A 63 -1.29 0.67 -21.98
CA ASN A 63 -0.87 0.03 -23.22
C ASN A 63 -0.83 1.00 -24.37
N LEU A 64 -1.41 2.12 -24.19
CA LEU A 64 -1.36 3.15 -25.20
C LEU A 64 -0.04 3.91 -25.17
N GLN A 65 0.71 3.70 -24.12
CA GLN A 65 2.00 4.33 -24.02
C GLN A 65 3.07 3.38 -24.35
N PRO A 66 3.69 3.30 -24.73
CA PRO A 66 4.60 2.34 -24.65
C PRO A 66 5.75 2.57 -23.92
N ILE A 67 5.65 2.70 -23.46
CA ILE A 67 6.61 2.90 -22.64
C ILE A 67 7.70 2.20 -22.90
N ASN A 68 7.13 2.00 -23.39
CA ASN A 68 7.92 1.60 -23.54
C ASN A 68 8.50 1.30 -23.74
N ARG A 69 8.38 1.25 -24.10
CA ARG A 69 8.94 0.93 -24.55
C ARG A 69 9.42 0.72 -24.96
N LYS A 70 9.29 0.58 -25.42
CA LYS A 70 9.78 0.29 -25.96
C LYS A 70 10.14 0.09 -26.37
N LYS A 71 9.96 -0.02 -26.71
CA LYS A 71 10.32 -0.31 -27.23
C LYS A 71 10.69 -0.37 -27.62
N GLU A 72 10.43 -0.46 -27.76
CA GLU A 72 10.77 -0.63 -28.27
C GLU A 72 11.14 -0.55 -28.65
N ARG A 73 10.98 -0.70 -28.86
CA ARG A 73 11.42 -0.74 -29.54
C ARG A 73 12.00 -0.71 -29.90
#